data_7e8932600f4e691c50066ff225b315b1
#
_entry.id   7e8932600f4e691c50066ff225b315b1
#
_cell.length_a   1.000
_cell.length_b   1.000
_cell.length_c   1.000
_cell.angle_alpha   90.00
_cell.angle_beta   90.00
_cell.angle_gamma   90.00
#
_symmetry.space_group_name_H-M   'P 1'
#
loop_
_entity.id
_entity.type
_entity.pdbx_description
1 polymer ?
#
loop_
_entity_poly.entity_id
_entity_poly.type
_entity_poly.pdbx_seq_one_letter_code
_entity_poly.pdbx_strand_id
1 'polypeptide(L)'
;MDAFYIISTATLIALSCGLLGSFLILRRMAMVGDAISHAVLPGIVLAFLISGTRDSLWMLAGAALLGIFTTFLIEFFHKRARLQTDAAIGVTFTWLFALGIILISVFAGQVDLDQECVLYGEIAYVPLDLWITASGQVLGPRALYVAGAVLLINIAFVYLGYKELLLTTFDPAFAASLGLSLSLWNYLLMGAVSLTTVASFESVGAILVVALLVAPPATAYLLTDTLPAMLAATALLAVGISAGGYFLAAWLDGSIAGAIVTIAGLMFALAFLFAPRHGVVTRRWRHRRNRQAVTDSVYRAG
;
A
#
# COMPACT_ATOMS: atom_id res chain seq x y z
N MET A 1 -7.55 -26.53 -0.57
CA MET A 1 -8.16 -25.48 0.25
C MET A 1 -7.14 -24.35 0.55
N ASP A 2 -5.89 -24.69 0.78
CA ASP A 2 -4.84 -23.72 1.14
C ASP A 2 -4.61 -22.63 0.08
N ALA A 3 -4.56 -23.02 -1.20
CA ALA A 3 -4.48 -22.09 -2.31
C ALA A 3 -5.60 -21.04 -2.31
N PHE A 4 -6.83 -21.44 -1.99
CA PHE A 4 -7.96 -20.52 -1.93
C PHE A 4 -7.80 -19.49 -0.81
N TYR A 5 -7.36 -19.92 0.37
CA TYR A 5 -7.14 -19.01 1.51
C TYR A 5 -6.00 -18.04 1.24
N ILE A 6 -4.89 -18.52 0.67
CA ILE A 6 -3.73 -17.66 0.31
C ILE A 6 -4.13 -16.63 -0.72
N ILE A 7 -4.74 -17.03 -1.85
CA ILE A 7 -5.15 -16.11 -2.91
C ILE A 7 -6.19 -15.12 -2.41
N SER A 8 -7.18 -15.58 -1.61
CA SER A 8 -8.21 -14.70 -1.08
C SER A 8 -7.64 -13.65 -0.13
N THR A 9 -6.77 -14.04 0.80
CA THR A 9 -6.11 -13.12 1.73
C THR A 9 -5.24 -12.12 0.99
N ALA A 10 -4.38 -12.58 0.05
CA ALA A 10 -3.57 -11.72 -0.79
C ALA A 10 -4.43 -10.71 -1.56
N THR A 11 -5.55 -11.16 -2.13
CA THR A 11 -6.48 -10.31 -2.90
C THR A 11 -7.14 -9.25 -2.02
N LEU A 12 -7.62 -9.60 -0.82
CA LEU A 12 -8.24 -8.65 0.11
C LEU A 12 -7.24 -7.57 0.54
N ILE A 13 -6.00 -7.97 0.86
CA ILE A 13 -4.93 -7.03 1.20
C ILE A 13 -4.57 -6.16 0.00
N ALA A 14 -4.42 -6.74 -1.20
CA ALA A 14 -4.11 -6.01 -2.42
C ALA A 14 -5.20 -5.00 -2.79
N LEU A 15 -6.47 -5.34 -2.59
CA LEU A 15 -7.60 -4.43 -2.78
C LEU A 15 -7.56 -3.28 -1.78
N SER A 16 -7.32 -3.57 -0.50
CA SER A 16 -7.21 -2.57 0.56
C SER A 16 -6.06 -1.60 0.30
N CYS A 17 -4.87 -2.13 0.04
CA CYS A 17 -3.67 -1.35 -0.28
C CYS A 17 -3.85 -0.55 -1.57
N GLY A 18 -4.35 -1.18 -2.63
CA GLY A 18 -4.56 -0.54 -3.93
C GLY A 18 -5.57 0.60 -3.88
N LEU A 19 -6.66 0.45 -3.12
CA LEU A 19 -7.68 1.48 -2.92
C LEU A 19 -7.07 2.77 -2.34
N LEU A 20 -6.35 2.66 -1.23
CA LEU A 20 -5.69 3.80 -0.59
C LEU A 20 -4.46 4.28 -1.38
N GLY A 21 -3.69 3.35 -1.93
CA GLY A 21 -2.52 3.63 -2.76
C GLY A 21 -2.85 4.47 -4.00
N SER A 22 -4.07 4.35 -4.54
CA SER A 22 -4.54 5.19 -5.65
C SER A 22 -4.52 6.68 -5.28
N PHE A 23 -4.96 7.04 -4.07
CA PHE A 23 -4.90 8.41 -3.59
C PHE A 23 -3.47 8.85 -3.28
N LEU A 24 -2.62 7.93 -2.76
CA LEU A 24 -1.20 8.23 -2.50
C LEU A 24 -0.44 8.55 -3.79
N ILE A 25 -0.65 7.76 -4.86
CA ILE A 25 -0.04 8.00 -6.17
C ILE A 25 -0.48 9.37 -6.73
N LEU A 26 -1.78 9.68 -6.68
CA LEU A 26 -2.31 10.96 -7.16
C LEU A 26 -1.78 12.16 -6.37
N ARG A 27 -1.53 11.99 -5.07
CA ARG A 27 -0.93 13.03 -4.20
C ARG A 27 0.60 13.05 -4.26
N ARG A 28 1.24 12.17 -5.04
CA ARG A 28 2.71 12.02 -5.15
C ARG A 28 3.37 11.68 -3.81
N MET A 29 2.70 10.88 -2.99
CA MET A 29 3.15 10.48 -1.65
C MET A 29 3.30 8.96 -1.54
N ALA A 30 3.67 8.29 -2.63
CA ALA A 30 3.77 6.83 -2.69
C ALA A 30 4.75 6.24 -1.64
N MET A 31 5.85 6.96 -1.35
CA MET A 31 6.88 6.52 -0.39
C MET A 31 6.45 6.58 1.08
N VAL A 32 5.29 7.19 1.39
CA VAL A 32 4.80 7.26 2.78
C VAL A 32 4.43 5.87 3.31
N GLY A 33 3.92 4.99 2.46
CA GLY A 33 3.63 3.59 2.85
C GLY A 33 4.88 2.85 3.32
N ASP A 34 5.98 2.99 2.60
CA ASP A 34 7.28 2.44 2.96
C ASP A 34 7.83 3.04 4.26
N ALA A 35 7.73 4.36 4.39
CA ALA A 35 8.15 5.06 5.61
C ALA A 35 7.37 4.59 6.85
N ILE A 36 6.06 4.39 6.74
CA ILE A 36 5.22 3.86 7.81
C ILE A 36 5.67 2.44 8.17
N SER A 37 5.96 1.60 7.17
CA SER A 37 6.39 0.22 7.37
C SER A 37 7.61 0.10 8.28
N HIS A 38 8.59 0.95 8.09
CA HIS A 38 9.80 0.96 8.90
C HIS A 38 9.64 1.73 10.22
N ALA A 39 8.83 2.79 10.24
CA ALA A 39 8.62 3.62 11.41
C ALA A 39 7.73 2.97 12.48
N VAL A 40 7.02 1.90 12.16
CA VAL A 40 6.11 1.19 13.08
C VAL A 40 6.86 0.45 14.20
N LEU A 41 8.12 0.06 13.96
CA LEU A 41 8.92 -0.76 14.86
C LEU A 41 8.96 -0.24 16.32
N PRO A 42 9.32 1.04 16.59
CA PRO A 42 9.31 1.54 17.97
C PRO A 42 7.91 1.53 18.58
N GLY A 43 6.83 1.64 17.82
CA GLY A 43 5.46 1.54 18.31
C GLY A 43 5.09 0.16 18.81
N ILE A 44 5.50 -0.87 18.10
CA ILE A 44 5.34 -2.27 18.50
C ILE A 44 6.11 -2.53 19.80
N VAL A 45 7.36 -2.09 19.87
CA VAL A 45 8.20 -2.28 21.06
C VAL A 45 7.64 -1.54 22.28
N LEU A 46 7.23 -0.28 22.13
CA LEU A 46 6.61 0.49 23.20
C LEU A 46 5.31 -0.15 23.69
N ALA A 47 4.46 -0.62 22.78
CA ALA A 47 3.23 -1.32 23.14
C ALA A 47 3.53 -2.60 23.92
N PHE A 48 4.54 -3.37 23.52
CA PHE A 48 5.01 -4.56 24.23
C PHE A 48 5.53 -4.21 25.64
N LEU A 49 6.35 -3.16 25.77
CA LEU A 49 6.90 -2.75 27.06
C LEU A 49 5.81 -2.25 28.05
N ILE A 50 4.74 -1.62 27.53
CA ILE A 50 3.64 -1.12 28.36
C ILE A 50 2.68 -2.25 28.73
N SER A 51 2.34 -3.14 27.79
CA SER A 51 1.35 -4.21 28.03
C SER A 51 1.95 -5.42 28.74
N GLY A 52 3.25 -5.65 28.63
CA GLY A 52 3.94 -6.84 29.13
C GLY A 52 3.47 -8.15 28.46
N THR A 53 2.63 -8.05 27.43
CA THR A 53 2.06 -9.20 26.70
C THR A 53 2.35 -9.09 25.22
N ARG A 54 2.45 -10.24 24.53
CA ARG A 54 2.56 -10.32 23.07
C ARG A 54 1.18 -10.35 22.39
N ASP A 55 0.19 -9.71 22.97
CA ASP A 55 -1.15 -9.67 22.40
C ASP A 55 -1.14 -8.78 21.15
N SER A 56 -1.55 -9.35 20.03
CA SER A 56 -1.60 -8.73 18.71
C SER A 56 -2.37 -7.39 18.71
N LEU A 57 -3.44 -7.26 19.51
CA LEU A 57 -4.23 -6.02 19.59
C LEU A 57 -3.45 -4.83 20.14
N TRP A 58 -2.65 -5.03 21.20
CA TRP A 58 -1.83 -3.96 21.79
C TRP A 58 -0.70 -3.55 20.85
N MET A 59 -0.07 -4.53 20.19
CA MET A 59 1.00 -4.28 19.23
C MET A 59 0.45 -3.55 17.99
N LEU A 60 -0.74 -3.95 17.51
CA LEU A 60 -1.43 -3.28 16.39
C LEU A 60 -1.78 -1.82 16.75
N ALA A 61 -2.30 -1.58 17.97
CA ALA A 61 -2.64 -0.23 18.43
C ALA A 61 -1.38 0.66 18.53
N GLY A 62 -0.29 0.15 19.11
CA GLY A 62 0.98 0.88 19.20
C GLY A 62 1.57 1.22 17.84
N ALA A 63 1.54 0.26 16.94
CA ALA A 63 1.98 0.42 15.56
C ALA A 63 1.13 1.45 14.80
N ALA A 64 -0.20 1.40 14.91
CA ALA A 64 -1.11 2.34 14.27
C ALA A 64 -0.91 3.77 14.81
N LEU A 65 -0.78 3.94 16.13
CA LEU A 65 -0.49 5.24 16.76
C LEU A 65 0.83 5.82 16.25
N LEU A 66 1.87 5.00 16.17
CA LEU A 66 3.16 5.47 15.67
C LEU A 66 3.13 5.78 14.18
N GLY A 67 2.37 5.06 13.37
CA GLY A 67 2.15 5.40 11.97
C GLY A 67 1.48 6.77 11.78
N ILE A 68 0.47 7.09 12.62
CA ILE A 68 -0.14 8.43 12.64
C ILE A 68 0.89 9.49 13.09
N PHE A 69 1.69 9.19 14.12
CA PHE A 69 2.75 10.07 14.59
C PHE A 69 3.83 10.30 13.53
N THR A 70 4.20 9.26 12.79
CA THR A 70 5.11 9.36 11.64
C THR A 70 4.58 10.34 10.60
N THR A 71 3.30 10.23 10.26
CA THR A 71 2.65 11.16 9.34
C THR A 71 2.66 12.59 9.86
N PHE A 72 2.38 12.79 11.14
CA PHE A 72 2.47 14.10 11.77
C PHE A 72 3.88 14.68 11.66
N LEU A 73 4.92 13.92 11.92
CA LEU A 73 6.32 14.35 11.81
C LEU A 73 6.68 14.71 10.37
N ILE A 74 6.30 13.89 9.39
CA ILE A 74 6.53 14.16 7.96
C ILE A 74 5.89 15.50 7.58
N GLU A 75 4.63 15.72 7.96
CA GLU A 75 3.93 16.96 7.65
C GLU A 75 4.52 18.16 8.40
N PHE A 76 4.93 17.98 9.64
CA PHE A 76 5.61 19.00 10.44
C PHE A 76 6.92 19.43 9.79
N PHE A 77 7.79 18.51 9.40
CA PHE A 77 9.04 18.83 8.73
C PHE A 77 8.81 19.43 7.34
N HIS A 78 7.87 18.92 6.59
CA HIS A 78 7.52 19.48 5.29
C HIS A 78 7.06 20.94 5.41
N LYS A 79 6.13 21.26 6.32
CA LYS A 79 5.55 22.60 6.47
C LYS A 79 6.46 23.59 7.19
N ARG A 80 7.14 23.16 8.28
CA ARG A 80 7.94 24.04 9.13
C ARG A 80 9.38 24.20 8.67
N ALA A 81 10.02 23.10 8.28
CA ALA A 81 11.40 23.12 7.80
C ALA A 81 11.49 23.38 6.27
N ARG A 82 10.35 23.48 5.57
CA ARG A 82 10.28 23.67 4.10
C ARG A 82 11.06 22.60 3.33
N LEU A 83 11.16 21.40 3.89
CA LEU A 83 11.80 20.27 3.23
C LEU A 83 10.92 19.75 2.09
N GLN A 84 11.57 19.20 1.05
CA GLN A 84 10.84 18.42 0.05
C GLN A 84 10.20 17.21 0.72
N THR A 85 9.05 16.79 0.24
CA THR A 85 8.26 15.69 0.84
C THR A 85 9.10 14.43 1.02
N ASP A 86 9.87 14.04 0.00
CA ASP A 86 10.71 12.83 0.05
C ASP A 86 11.83 12.94 1.11
N ALA A 87 12.42 14.13 1.28
CA ALA A 87 13.42 14.36 2.32
C ALA A 87 12.81 14.30 3.74
N ALA A 88 11.60 14.88 3.91
CA ALA A 88 10.88 14.82 5.18
C ALA A 88 10.51 13.36 5.54
N ILE A 89 10.07 12.57 4.56
CA ILE A 89 9.82 11.14 4.70
C ILE A 89 11.09 10.42 5.12
N GLY A 90 12.20 10.60 4.36
CA GLY A 90 13.47 9.92 4.61
C GLY A 90 14.02 10.17 6.01
N VAL A 91 14.09 11.43 6.44
CA VAL A 91 14.60 11.78 7.78
C VAL A 91 13.71 11.20 8.89
N THR A 92 12.39 11.28 8.72
CA THR A 92 11.45 10.82 9.74
C THR A 92 11.55 9.30 9.95
N PHE A 93 11.49 8.52 8.88
CA PHE A 93 11.48 7.07 9.03
C PHE A 93 12.83 6.53 9.50
N THR A 94 13.97 7.06 9.01
CA THR A 94 15.29 6.61 9.44
C THR A 94 15.53 6.90 10.93
N TRP A 95 15.07 8.05 11.42
CA TRP A 95 15.17 8.40 12.83
C TRP A 95 14.30 7.48 13.70
N LEU A 96 13.04 7.28 13.33
CA LEU A 96 12.14 6.40 14.07
C LEU A 96 12.60 4.93 14.03
N PHE A 97 13.06 4.46 12.88
CA PHE A 97 13.60 3.11 12.75
C PHE A 97 14.83 2.89 13.64
N ALA A 98 15.75 3.86 13.65
CA ALA A 98 16.92 3.81 14.52
C ALA A 98 16.53 3.78 16.03
N LEU A 99 15.51 4.57 16.41
CA LEU A 99 14.94 4.50 17.77
C LEU A 99 14.37 3.11 18.07
N GLY A 100 13.65 2.51 17.12
CA GLY A 100 13.12 1.14 17.27
C GLY A 100 14.21 0.12 17.52
N ILE A 101 15.30 0.16 16.75
CA ILE A 101 16.45 -0.73 16.94
C ILE A 101 17.09 -0.54 18.32
N ILE A 102 17.27 0.70 18.77
CA ILE A 102 17.82 0.98 20.11
C ILE A 102 16.89 0.42 21.19
N LEU A 103 15.57 0.64 21.07
CA LEU A 103 14.59 0.13 22.03
C LEU A 103 14.61 -1.41 22.10
N ILE A 104 14.71 -2.09 20.98
CA ILE A 104 14.82 -3.54 20.94
C ILE A 104 16.11 -4.00 21.61
N SER A 105 17.25 -3.44 21.25
CA SER A 105 18.55 -3.89 21.74
C SER A 105 18.74 -3.65 23.25
N VAL A 106 18.12 -2.59 23.80
CA VAL A 106 18.25 -2.24 25.22
C VAL A 106 17.22 -2.96 26.08
N PHE A 107 15.96 -3.04 25.62
CA PHE A 107 14.85 -3.49 26.47
C PHE A 107 14.26 -4.85 26.06
N ALA A 108 14.46 -5.27 24.85
CA ALA A 108 13.90 -6.51 24.31
C ALA A 108 14.96 -7.51 23.84
N GLY A 109 16.24 -7.32 24.17
CA GLY A 109 17.36 -8.14 23.72
C GLY A 109 17.34 -9.61 24.14
N GLN A 110 16.40 -10.02 25.02
CA GLN A 110 16.12 -11.41 25.39
C GLN A 110 14.78 -11.93 24.83
N VAL A 111 14.07 -11.08 24.12
CA VAL A 111 12.78 -11.42 23.51
C VAL A 111 13.02 -11.44 22.01
N ASP A 112 12.97 -12.63 21.41
CA ASP A 112 12.90 -12.77 19.94
C ASP A 112 11.62 -12.08 19.45
N LEU A 113 11.68 -10.74 19.33
CA LEU A 113 10.82 -10.00 18.44
C LEU A 113 11.41 -10.24 17.06
N ASP A 114 10.97 -11.31 16.43
CA ASP A 114 11.50 -11.82 15.19
C ASP A 114 11.28 -10.77 14.10
N GLN A 115 12.25 -9.85 13.95
CA GLN A 115 12.23 -8.77 12.97
C GLN A 115 12.12 -9.35 11.56
N GLU A 116 12.67 -10.54 11.35
CA GLU A 116 12.60 -11.24 10.08
C GLU A 116 11.15 -11.68 9.79
N CYS A 117 10.42 -12.17 10.76
CA CYS A 117 9.03 -12.59 10.59
C CYS A 117 8.10 -11.39 10.27
N VAL A 118 8.31 -10.22 10.90
CA VAL A 118 7.55 -9.00 10.63
C VAL A 118 7.91 -8.41 9.25
N LEU A 119 9.17 -8.48 8.84
CA LEU A 119 9.66 -7.93 7.57
C LEU A 119 9.32 -8.84 6.38
N TYR A 120 9.52 -10.13 6.53
CA TYR A 120 9.37 -11.07 5.41
C TYR A 120 7.95 -11.61 5.29
N GLY A 121 7.18 -11.70 6.38
CA GLY A 121 5.82 -12.22 6.47
C GLY A 121 5.60 -13.40 5.53
N GLU A 122 5.15 -14.52 6.00
CA GLU A 122 4.97 -15.66 5.12
C GLU A 122 3.49 -15.91 4.87
N ILE A 123 2.96 -15.36 3.80
CA ILE A 123 1.59 -15.61 3.35
C ILE A 123 1.30 -17.12 3.19
N ALA A 124 2.34 -17.94 3.02
CA ALA A 124 2.24 -19.39 2.96
C ALA A 124 1.70 -20.01 4.27
N TYR A 125 1.93 -19.37 5.42
CA TYR A 125 1.44 -19.85 6.71
C TYR A 125 0.03 -19.41 7.06
N VAL A 126 -0.59 -18.53 6.29
CA VAL A 126 -1.98 -18.07 6.51
C VAL A 126 -2.96 -19.22 6.72
N PRO A 127 -2.91 -20.35 5.98
CA PRO A 127 -3.83 -21.46 6.21
C PRO A 127 -3.63 -22.19 7.55
N LEU A 128 -2.49 -22.00 8.23
CA LEU A 128 -2.16 -22.64 9.50
C LEU A 128 -2.64 -21.83 10.72
N ASP A 129 -2.80 -20.51 10.57
CA ASP A 129 -3.32 -19.62 11.63
C ASP A 129 -4.85 -19.62 11.61
N LEU A 130 -5.43 -20.66 12.22
CA LEU A 130 -6.87 -20.87 12.24
C LEU A 130 -7.53 -20.20 13.44
N TRP A 131 -8.63 -19.50 13.19
CA TRP A 131 -9.49 -18.97 14.25
C TRP A 131 -10.38 -20.07 14.80
N ILE A 132 -10.07 -20.53 16.01
CA ILE A 132 -10.85 -21.54 16.73
C ILE A 132 -11.74 -20.83 17.75
N THR A 133 -13.05 -20.98 17.60
CA THR A 133 -14.03 -20.44 18.55
C THR A 133 -14.00 -21.21 19.87
N ALA A 134 -14.44 -20.58 20.97
CA ALA A 134 -14.56 -21.23 22.28
C ALA A 134 -15.44 -22.52 22.24
N SER A 135 -16.27 -22.70 21.25
CA SER A 135 -17.07 -23.91 20.98
C SER A 135 -16.31 -25.00 20.21
N GLY A 136 -15.01 -24.80 19.89
CA GLY A 136 -14.19 -25.76 19.13
C GLY A 136 -14.44 -25.77 17.62
N GLN A 137 -15.23 -24.84 17.09
CA GLN A 137 -15.46 -24.73 15.65
C GLN A 137 -14.32 -23.94 14.99
N VAL A 138 -13.78 -24.50 13.90
CA VAL A 138 -12.75 -23.85 13.06
C VAL A 138 -13.46 -22.94 12.07
N LEU A 139 -13.29 -21.64 12.21
CA LEU A 139 -13.89 -20.63 11.32
C LEU A 139 -13.04 -20.36 10.07
N GLY A 140 -11.78 -20.80 10.04
CA GLY A 140 -10.84 -20.55 8.95
C GLY A 140 -9.69 -19.61 9.36
N PRO A 141 -8.84 -19.16 8.41
CA PRO A 141 -7.68 -18.34 8.71
C PRO A 141 -8.06 -16.97 9.30
N ARG A 142 -7.44 -16.61 10.42
CA ARG A 142 -7.63 -15.33 11.09
C ARG A 142 -7.30 -14.14 10.17
N ALA A 143 -6.25 -14.27 9.38
CA ALA A 143 -5.80 -13.27 8.42
C ALA A 143 -6.88 -12.88 7.40
N LEU A 144 -7.72 -13.82 6.97
CA LEU A 144 -8.82 -13.55 6.03
C LEU A 144 -9.85 -12.60 6.62
N TYR A 145 -10.22 -12.79 7.90
CA TYR A 145 -11.20 -11.95 8.58
C TYR A 145 -10.64 -10.55 8.87
N VAL A 146 -9.37 -10.47 9.30
CA VAL A 146 -8.70 -9.17 9.53
C VAL A 146 -8.58 -8.41 8.23
N ALA A 147 -8.09 -9.02 7.14
CA ALA A 147 -7.99 -8.38 5.84
C ALA A 147 -9.35 -7.95 5.29
N GLY A 148 -10.40 -8.78 5.47
CA GLY A 148 -11.77 -8.46 5.09
C GLY A 148 -12.33 -7.27 5.87
N ALA A 149 -12.13 -7.24 7.18
CA ALA A 149 -12.58 -6.11 8.03
C ALA A 149 -11.88 -4.81 7.64
N VAL A 150 -10.56 -4.83 7.43
CA VAL A 150 -9.77 -3.67 6.99
C VAL A 150 -10.24 -3.19 5.62
N LEU A 151 -10.48 -4.10 4.67
CA LEU A 151 -11.02 -3.73 3.36
C LEU A 151 -12.39 -3.06 3.48
N LEU A 152 -13.29 -3.58 4.30
CA LEU A 152 -14.61 -2.97 4.52
C LEU A 152 -14.50 -1.57 5.13
N ILE A 153 -13.62 -1.38 6.10
CA ILE A 153 -13.33 -0.06 6.69
C ILE A 153 -12.82 0.90 5.62
N ASN A 154 -11.89 0.47 4.78
CA ASN A 154 -11.32 1.29 3.72
C ASN A 154 -12.34 1.62 2.62
N ILE A 155 -13.18 0.67 2.22
CA ILE A 155 -14.28 0.92 1.29
C ILE A 155 -15.26 1.94 1.89
N ALA A 156 -15.65 1.77 3.15
CA ALA A 156 -16.54 2.71 3.83
C ALA A 156 -15.91 4.10 3.93
N PHE A 157 -14.63 4.20 4.29
CA PHE A 157 -13.89 5.46 4.36
C PHE A 157 -13.84 6.17 3.00
N VAL A 158 -13.48 5.44 1.94
CA VAL A 158 -13.41 6.02 0.59
C VAL A 158 -14.80 6.35 0.05
N TYR A 159 -15.82 5.52 0.30
CA TYR A 159 -17.19 5.77 -0.17
C TYR A 159 -17.81 6.98 0.52
N LEU A 160 -17.70 7.07 1.85
CA LEU A 160 -18.25 8.20 2.63
C LEU A 160 -17.48 9.51 2.37
N GLY A 161 -16.15 9.43 2.25
CA GLY A 161 -15.28 10.59 2.01
C GLY A 161 -14.93 10.81 0.54
N TYR A 162 -15.65 10.22 -0.41
CA TYR A 162 -15.25 10.25 -1.83
C TYR A 162 -15.12 11.66 -2.39
N LYS A 163 -16.09 12.53 -2.10
CA LYS A 163 -16.10 13.91 -2.61
C LYS A 163 -14.97 14.75 -2.02
N GLU A 164 -14.77 14.62 -0.74
CA GLU A 164 -13.73 15.35 -0.01
C GLU A 164 -12.33 14.86 -0.40
N LEU A 165 -12.14 13.55 -0.52
CA LEU A 165 -10.89 12.95 -1.00
C LEU A 165 -10.60 13.38 -2.44
N LEU A 166 -11.62 13.43 -3.30
CA LEU A 166 -11.49 13.90 -4.69
C LEU A 166 -11.03 15.36 -4.71
N LEU A 167 -11.76 16.25 -4.01
CA LEU A 167 -11.47 17.68 -3.97
C LEU A 167 -10.10 17.98 -3.38
N THR A 168 -9.77 17.38 -2.22
CA THR A 168 -8.48 17.59 -1.57
C THR A 168 -7.30 17.01 -2.35
N THR A 169 -7.53 16.07 -3.25
CA THR A 169 -6.49 15.47 -4.08
C THR A 169 -6.24 16.25 -5.36
N PHE A 170 -7.30 16.71 -6.05
CA PHE A 170 -7.16 17.34 -7.37
C PHE A 170 -7.15 18.86 -7.31
N ASP A 171 -7.89 19.49 -6.40
CA ASP A 171 -7.94 20.95 -6.22
C ASP A 171 -7.96 21.34 -4.74
N PRO A 172 -6.77 21.31 -4.08
CA PRO A 172 -6.66 21.68 -2.67
C PRO A 172 -7.09 23.14 -2.39
N ALA A 173 -6.87 24.05 -3.34
CA ALA A 173 -7.23 25.46 -3.17
C ALA A 173 -8.74 25.62 -3.13
N PHE A 174 -9.47 24.98 -4.04
CA PHE A 174 -10.92 24.98 -4.05
C PHE A 174 -11.50 24.27 -2.82
N ALA A 175 -10.94 23.12 -2.42
CA ALA A 175 -11.35 22.43 -1.19
C ALA A 175 -11.24 23.33 0.05
N ALA A 176 -10.15 24.10 0.17
CA ALA A 176 -9.96 25.06 1.25
C ALA A 176 -10.98 26.20 1.22
N SER A 177 -11.35 26.71 0.04
CA SER A 177 -12.36 27.75 -0.11
C SER A 177 -13.77 27.31 0.30
N LEU A 178 -14.06 26.00 0.21
CA LEU A 178 -15.29 25.38 0.70
C LEU A 178 -15.27 25.10 2.21
N GLY A 179 -14.19 25.45 2.91
CA GLY A 179 -14.03 25.22 4.35
C GLY A 179 -13.58 23.81 4.73
N LEU A 180 -13.15 23.00 3.75
CA LEU A 180 -12.61 21.66 4.03
C LEU A 180 -11.21 21.77 4.65
N SER A 181 -10.99 21.11 5.77
CA SER A 181 -9.67 21.01 6.40
C SER A 181 -8.78 20.03 5.64
N LEU A 182 -7.86 20.55 4.82
CA LEU A 182 -6.89 19.74 4.07
C LEU A 182 -6.04 18.85 4.99
N SER A 183 -5.61 19.41 6.13
CA SER A 183 -4.82 18.64 7.11
C SER A 183 -5.59 17.47 7.70
N LEU A 184 -6.89 17.66 8.04
CA LEU A 184 -7.72 16.59 8.57
C LEU A 184 -7.84 15.43 7.59
N TRP A 185 -8.18 15.72 6.32
CA TRP A 185 -8.32 14.69 5.29
C TRP A 185 -7.00 14.01 4.96
N ASN A 186 -5.89 14.73 5.08
CA ASN A 186 -4.56 14.14 4.95
C ASN A 186 -4.26 13.17 6.10
N TYR A 187 -4.51 13.56 7.36
CA TYR A 187 -4.32 12.69 8.51
C TYR A 187 -5.25 11.47 8.50
N LEU A 188 -6.51 11.63 8.08
CA LEU A 188 -7.44 10.51 7.95
C LEU A 188 -6.97 9.50 6.89
N LEU A 189 -6.54 9.98 5.72
CA LEU A 189 -6.01 9.12 4.67
C LEU A 189 -4.75 8.37 5.16
N MET A 190 -3.82 9.08 5.78
CA MET A 190 -2.58 8.48 6.29
C MET A 190 -2.85 7.53 7.46
N GLY A 191 -3.81 7.84 8.32
CA GLY A 191 -4.27 6.93 9.37
C GLY A 191 -4.85 5.63 8.81
N ALA A 192 -5.66 5.73 7.74
CA ALA A 192 -6.19 4.56 7.04
C ALA A 192 -5.06 3.73 6.38
N VAL A 193 -4.08 4.39 5.76
CA VAL A 193 -2.88 3.73 5.20
C VAL A 193 -2.09 3.03 6.30
N SER A 194 -1.82 3.72 7.42
CA SER A 194 -1.09 3.14 8.55
C SER A 194 -1.81 1.92 9.13
N LEU A 195 -3.11 2.02 9.38
CA LEU A 195 -3.92 0.91 9.87
C LEU A 195 -3.87 -0.29 8.91
N THR A 196 -4.05 -0.03 7.60
CA THR A 196 -4.03 -1.07 6.58
C THR A 196 -2.65 -1.75 6.49
N THR A 197 -1.59 -0.95 6.49
CA THR A 197 -0.21 -1.43 6.39
C THR A 197 0.12 -2.33 7.58
N VAL A 198 -0.15 -1.84 8.80
CA VAL A 198 0.15 -2.58 10.03
C VAL A 198 -0.69 -3.86 10.16
N ALA A 199 -1.99 -3.79 9.89
CA ALA A 199 -2.87 -4.96 9.95
C ALA A 199 -2.50 -6.03 8.92
N SER A 200 -1.85 -5.64 7.82
CA SER A 200 -1.43 -6.56 6.76
C SER A 200 -0.05 -7.19 7.02
N PHE A 201 0.81 -6.56 7.83
CA PHE A 201 2.18 -7.04 8.06
C PHE A 201 2.24 -8.44 8.65
N GLU A 202 1.41 -8.72 9.64
CA GLU A 202 1.36 -10.01 10.32
C GLU A 202 1.12 -11.16 9.32
N SER A 203 0.38 -10.89 8.24
CA SER A 203 -0.01 -11.92 7.28
C SER A 203 0.90 -12.01 6.06
N VAL A 204 1.42 -10.88 5.55
CA VAL A 204 2.09 -10.86 4.23
C VAL A 204 3.46 -10.19 4.23
N GLY A 205 3.85 -9.57 5.34
CA GLY A 205 5.12 -8.86 5.49
C GLY A 205 5.15 -7.48 4.85
N ALA A 206 6.12 -6.68 5.29
CA ALA A 206 6.24 -5.28 4.91
C ALA A 206 6.50 -5.09 3.41
N ILE A 207 7.38 -5.90 2.83
CA ILE A 207 7.80 -5.79 1.42
C ILE A 207 6.60 -5.96 0.48
N LEU A 208 5.77 -6.99 0.72
CA LEU A 208 4.61 -7.25 -0.12
C LEU A 208 3.54 -6.17 0.04
N VAL A 209 3.30 -5.68 1.27
CA VAL A 209 2.33 -4.60 1.51
C VAL A 209 2.70 -3.32 0.77
N VAL A 210 3.97 -2.90 0.83
CA VAL A 210 4.46 -1.72 0.11
C VAL A 210 4.32 -1.89 -1.40
N ALA A 211 4.68 -3.07 -1.92
CA ALA A 211 4.53 -3.36 -3.33
C ALA A 211 3.05 -3.29 -3.78
N LEU A 212 2.12 -3.85 -2.99
CA LEU A 212 0.68 -3.81 -3.28
C LEU A 212 0.07 -2.41 -3.12
N LEU A 213 0.64 -1.56 -2.26
CA LEU A 213 0.22 -0.17 -2.09
C LEU A 213 0.61 0.70 -3.29
N VAL A 214 1.70 0.37 -3.99
CA VAL A 214 2.27 1.21 -5.04
C VAL A 214 2.04 0.63 -6.44
N ALA A 215 2.37 -0.64 -6.69
CA ALA A 215 2.43 -1.17 -8.05
C ALA A 215 1.06 -1.29 -8.75
N PRO A 216 -0.02 -1.85 -8.13
CA PRO A 216 -1.32 -1.91 -8.78
C PRO A 216 -1.89 -0.52 -9.13
N PRO A 217 -1.91 0.48 -8.19
CA PRO A 217 -2.43 1.80 -8.52
C PRO A 217 -1.53 2.59 -9.47
N ALA A 218 -0.21 2.43 -9.43
CA ALA A 218 0.70 3.05 -10.40
C ALA A 218 0.46 2.50 -11.82
N THR A 219 0.21 1.20 -11.93
CA THR A 219 -0.17 0.56 -13.19
C THR A 219 -1.51 1.09 -13.70
N ALA A 220 -2.52 1.17 -12.84
CA ALA A 220 -3.83 1.71 -13.16
C ALA A 220 -3.77 3.19 -13.59
N TYR A 221 -2.93 3.99 -12.94
CA TYR A 221 -2.69 5.40 -13.30
C TYR A 221 -2.18 5.57 -14.74
N LEU A 222 -1.34 4.65 -15.21
CA LEU A 222 -0.86 4.67 -16.62
C LEU A 222 -1.93 4.26 -17.63
N LEU A 223 -2.93 3.48 -17.19
CA LEU A 223 -3.96 2.92 -18.08
C LEU A 223 -5.24 3.76 -18.13
N THR A 224 -5.47 4.63 -17.16
CA THR A 224 -6.76 5.32 -16.97
C THR A 224 -6.59 6.83 -16.79
N ASP A 225 -7.65 7.59 -17.12
CA ASP A 225 -7.65 9.05 -17.05
C ASP A 225 -8.63 9.60 -15.99
N THR A 226 -9.44 8.76 -15.35
CA THR A 226 -10.44 9.17 -14.36
C THR A 226 -10.29 8.37 -13.08
N LEU A 227 -10.55 8.98 -11.93
CA LEU A 227 -10.43 8.33 -10.63
C LEU A 227 -11.30 7.05 -10.52
N PRO A 228 -12.59 7.03 -10.92
CA PRO A 228 -13.37 5.80 -10.84
C PRO A 228 -12.79 4.66 -11.69
N ALA A 229 -12.32 4.97 -12.90
CA ALA A 229 -11.68 3.98 -13.76
C ALA A 229 -10.34 3.51 -13.16
N MET A 230 -9.57 4.40 -12.54
CA MET A 230 -8.33 4.05 -11.84
C MET A 230 -8.61 3.10 -10.66
N LEU A 231 -9.61 3.38 -9.84
CA LEU A 231 -9.99 2.51 -8.73
C LEU A 231 -10.44 1.12 -9.22
N ALA A 232 -11.27 1.07 -10.25
CA ALA A 232 -11.73 -0.19 -10.86
C ALA A 232 -10.56 -0.99 -11.48
N ALA A 233 -9.67 -0.31 -12.22
CA ALA A 233 -8.49 -0.93 -12.81
C ALA A 233 -7.53 -1.45 -11.72
N THR A 234 -7.32 -0.68 -10.65
CA THR A 234 -6.52 -1.10 -9.50
C THR A 234 -7.10 -2.36 -8.86
N ALA A 235 -8.43 -2.43 -8.69
CA ALA A 235 -9.08 -3.61 -8.13
C ALA A 235 -8.90 -4.86 -9.03
N LEU A 236 -9.06 -4.71 -10.34
CA LEU A 236 -8.82 -5.80 -11.28
C LEU A 236 -7.36 -6.27 -11.28
N LEU A 237 -6.42 -5.32 -11.26
CA LEU A 237 -4.98 -5.61 -11.18
C LEU A 237 -4.64 -6.31 -9.85
N ALA A 238 -5.21 -5.89 -8.73
CA ALA A 238 -5.01 -6.52 -7.43
C ALA A 238 -5.39 -8.01 -7.45
N VAL A 239 -6.55 -8.35 -8.01
CA VAL A 239 -6.99 -9.73 -8.19
C VAL A 239 -6.03 -10.51 -9.11
N GLY A 240 -5.69 -9.93 -10.25
CA GLY A 240 -4.81 -10.57 -11.23
C GLY A 240 -3.40 -10.79 -10.72
N ILE A 241 -2.83 -9.82 -9.98
CA ILE A 241 -1.50 -9.90 -9.38
C ILE A 241 -1.45 -10.98 -8.28
N SER A 242 -2.48 -11.02 -7.41
CA SER A 242 -2.54 -12.00 -6.32
C SER A 242 -2.68 -13.43 -6.85
N ALA A 243 -3.58 -13.65 -7.80
CA ALA A 243 -3.76 -14.97 -8.41
C ALA A 243 -2.54 -15.38 -9.25
N GLY A 244 -2.07 -14.49 -10.13
CA GLY A 244 -0.91 -14.75 -10.98
C GLY A 244 0.37 -15.00 -10.20
N GLY A 245 0.59 -14.25 -9.10
CA GLY A 245 1.72 -14.45 -8.22
C GLY A 245 1.69 -15.80 -7.51
N TYR A 246 0.53 -16.22 -7.02
CA TYR A 246 0.38 -17.56 -6.43
C TYR A 246 0.72 -18.69 -7.43
N PHE A 247 0.16 -18.62 -8.64
CA PHE A 247 0.44 -19.63 -9.67
C PHE A 247 1.91 -19.62 -10.10
N LEU A 248 2.53 -18.45 -10.20
CA LEU A 248 3.97 -18.36 -10.49
C LEU A 248 4.80 -18.97 -9.38
N ALA A 249 4.49 -18.71 -8.10
CA ALA A 249 5.18 -19.31 -6.96
C ALA A 249 5.03 -20.83 -6.94
N ALA A 250 3.82 -21.32 -7.19
CA ALA A 250 3.55 -22.76 -7.25
C ALA A 250 4.28 -23.46 -8.40
N TRP A 251 4.50 -22.73 -9.53
CA TRP A 251 5.24 -23.27 -10.67
C TRP A 251 6.76 -23.28 -10.42
N LEU A 252 7.29 -22.28 -9.73
CA LEU A 252 8.72 -22.13 -9.45
C LEU A 252 9.15 -22.80 -8.14
N ASP A 253 8.19 -23.30 -7.35
CA ASP A 253 8.40 -23.80 -5.97
C ASP A 253 9.15 -22.76 -5.09
N GLY A 254 8.70 -21.49 -5.18
CA GLY A 254 9.38 -20.35 -4.57
C GLY A 254 8.50 -19.51 -3.64
N SER A 255 9.05 -18.38 -3.16
CA SER A 255 8.32 -17.47 -2.28
C SER A 255 7.09 -16.87 -2.96
N ILE A 256 5.92 -17.03 -2.32
CA ILE A 256 4.64 -16.49 -2.83
C ILE A 256 4.69 -14.96 -2.82
N ALA A 257 5.21 -14.34 -1.76
CA ALA A 257 5.34 -12.89 -1.68
C ALA A 257 6.23 -12.34 -2.80
N GLY A 258 7.40 -12.94 -3.02
CA GLY A 258 8.32 -12.56 -4.10
C GLY A 258 7.70 -12.71 -5.49
N ALA A 259 6.94 -13.78 -5.72
CA ALA A 259 6.24 -14.01 -6.99
C ALA A 259 5.13 -12.97 -7.25
N ILE A 260 4.34 -12.62 -6.22
CA ILE A 260 3.31 -11.56 -6.32
C ILE A 260 3.95 -10.22 -6.69
N VAL A 261 5.05 -9.84 -6.02
CA VAL A 261 5.78 -8.59 -6.32
C VAL A 261 6.35 -8.62 -7.73
N THR A 262 6.87 -9.77 -8.18
CA THR A 262 7.40 -9.94 -9.54
C THR A 262 6.30 -9.75 -10.60
N ILE A 263 5.14 -10.37 -10.42
CA ILE A 263 3.99 -10.18 -11.32
C ILE A 263 3.52 -8.71 -11.31
N ALA A 264 3.47 -8.07 -10.15
CA ALA A 264 3.12 -6.65 -10.04
C ALA A 264 4.10 -5.76 -10.82
N GLY A 265 5.40 -6.00 -10.69
CA GLY A 265 6.44 -5.31 -11.45
C GLY A 265 6.36 -5.55 -12.96
N LEU A 266 6.09 -6.79 -13.38
CA LEU A 266 5.89 -7.13 -14.80
C LEU A 266 4.65 -6.43 -15.38
N MET A 267 3.52 -6.42 -14.68
CA MET A 267 2.32 -5.71 -15.11
C MET A 267 2.56 -4.20 -15.22
N PHE A 268 3.29 -3.62 -14.26
CA PHE A 268 3.69 -2.22 -14.34
C PHE A 268 4.59 -1.95 -15.56
N ALA A 269 5.61 -2.78 -15.79
CA ALA A 269 6.50 -2.64 -16.93
C ALA A 269 5.76 -2.77 -18.27
N LEU A 270 4.82 -3.71 -18.39
CA LEU A 270 3.98 -3.84 -19.56
C LEU A 270 3.08 -2.61 -19.79
N ALA A 271 2.46 -2.10 -18.72
CA ALA A 271 1.66 -0.88 -18.80
C ALA A 271 2.54 0.32 -19.21
N PHE A 272 3.72 0.48 -18.62
CA PHE A 272 4.67 1.54 -18.95
C PHE A 272 5.09 1.50 -20.43
N LEU A 273 5.29 0.32 -21.00
CA LEU A 273 5.66 0.17 -22.41
C LEU A 273 4.48 0.38 -23.35
N PHE A 274 3.32 -0.20 -23.05
CA PHE A 274 2.20 -0.35 -23.98
C PHE A 274 0.93 0.45 -23.64
N ALA A 275 0.92 1.23 -22.54
CA ALA A 275 -0.28 2.01 -22.19
C ALA A 275 -0.75 2.89 -23.37
N PRO A 276 -2.07 2.97 -23.64
CA PRO A 276 -2.60 3.60 -24.83
C PRO A 276 -2.24 5.09 -25.00
N ARG A 277 -2.06 5.80 -23.89
CA ARG A 277 -1.78 7.25 -23.87
C ARG A 277 -0.39 7.59 -23.34
N HIS A 278 0.08 6.88 -22.33
CA HIS A 278 1.32 7.18 -21.61
C HIS A 278 2.46 6.22 -21.95
N GLY A 279 2.19 5.13 -22.71
CA GLY A 279 3.18 4.12 -23.06
C GLY A 279 4.29 4.67 -23.96
N VAL A 280 5.53 4.31 -23.65
CA VAL A 280 6.72 4.77 -24.39
C VAL A 280 6.66 4.33 -25.86
N VAL A 281 6.29 3.09 -26.12
CA VAL A 281 6.18 2.51 -27.47
C VAL A 281 5.02 3.15 -28.24
N THR A 282 3.86 3.27 -27.60
CA THR A 282 2.65 3.84 -28.21
C THR A 282 2.85 5.31 -28.58
N ARG A 283 3.54 6.07 -27.72
CA ARG A 283 3.88 7.46 -28.00
C ARG A 283 4.83 7.61 -29.18
N ARG A 284 5.85 6.74 -29.31
CA ARG A 284 6.75 6.75 -30.46
C ARG A 284 6.02 6.39 -31.76
N TRP A 285 5.11 5.43 -31.73
CA TRP A 285 4.30 5.03 -32.89
C TRP A 285 3.36 6.16 -33.34
N ARG A 286 2.71 6.83 -32.40
CA ARG A 286 1.82 7.97 -32.67
C ARG A 286 2.57 9.14 -33.30
N HIS A 287 3.77 9.46 -32.79
CA HIS A 287 4.61 10.50 -33.39
C HIS A 287 5.07 10.16 -34.81
N ARG A 288 5.42 8.90 -35.10
CA ARG A 288 5.77 8.47 -36.44
C ARG A 288 4.59 8.59 -37.39
N ARG A 289 3.42 8.14 -36.98
CA ARG A 289 2.19 8.19 -37.80
C ARG A 289 1.76 9.63 -38.13
N ASN A 290 1.86 10.52 -37.12
CA ASN A 290 1.53 11.93 -37.33
C ASN A 290 2.52 12.62 -38.30
N ARG A 291 3.82 12.29 -38.23
CA ARG A 291 4.82 12.82 -39.16
C ARG A 291 4.53 12.36 -40.61
N GLN A 292 4.19 11.09 -40.79
CA GLN A 292 3.83 10.57 -42.13
C GLN A 292 2.57 11.25 -42.68
N ALA A 293 1.53 11.42 -41.85
CA ALA A 293 0.31 12.10 -42.29
C ALA A 293 0.55 13.57 -42.70
N VAL A 294 1.45 14.29 -42.03
CA VAL A 294 1.83 15.65 -42.42
C VAL A 294 2.62 15.67 -43.74
N THR A 295 3.54 14.73 -43.92
CA THR A 295 4.32 14.60 -45.16
C THR A 295 3.42 14.28 -46.34
N ASP A 296 2.47 13.33 -46.18
CA ASP A 296 1.51 12.98 -47.23
C ASP A 296 0.54 14.12 -47.55
N SER A 297 0.16 14.94 -46.57
CA SER A 297 -0.69 16.12 -46.82
C SER A 297 0.03 17.23 -47.62
N VAL A 298 1.32 17.43 -47.34
CA VAL A 298 2.14 18.39 -48.11
C VAL A 298 2.36 17.93 -49.54
N TYR A 299 2.56 16.61 -49.76
CA TYR A 299 2.73 16.03 -51.11
C TYR A 299 1.45 16.06 -51.98
N ARG A 300 0.26 16.09 -51.34
CA ARG A 300 -1.03 16.17 -52.05
C ARG A 300 -1.49 17.60 -52.34
N ALA A 301 -0.86 18.58 -51.73
CA ALA A 301 -1.21 20.01 -51.88
C ALA A 301 -0.29 20.77 -52.84
N GLY A 302 0.81 20.18 -53.30
CA GLY A 302 1.69 20.67 -54.37
C GLY A 302 1.55 19.88 -55.66
#